data_91903bc5f2509845e34f73351ed3bea7
#
_entry.id   91903bc5f2509845e34f73351ed3bea7
#
_cell.length_a   1.000
_cell.length_b   1.000
_cell.length_c   1.000
_cell.angle_alpha   90.00
_cell.angle_beta   90.00
_cell.angle_gamma   90.00
#
_symmetry.space_group_name_H-M   'P 1'
#
loop_
_entity.id
_entity.type
_entity.pdbx_description
1 polymer ?
#
loop_
_entity_poly.entity_id
_entity_poly.type
_entity_poly.pdbx_seq_one_letter_code
_entity_poly.pdbx_strand_id
1 'polypeptide(L)'
;MKWILFLLSFALMSVLNMAAQGRVQGSFAPLKGESRVNFDMVFMNIHGMSEADFSTYETDWQKDKPEVVGIFTNGVNRKLGNSLSVGHFPDAPYTLKVMVNSVSTKGDYLCDALLLDAQQHEIARIDALKTRGGVWGTKLNLIKQGAESAGKACGKALKAALKKAGK
;
A
#
# COMPACT_ATOMS: atom_id res chain seq x y z
N MET A 1 13.09 -43.53 10.44
CA MET A 1 13.85 -42.26 10.33
C MET A 1 13.58 -41.43 9.04
N LYS A 2 13.00 -41.97 7.99
CA LYS A 2 12.70 -41.19 6.73
C LYS A 2 11.47 -40.28 6.81
N TRP A 3 10.58 -40.46 7.73
CA TRP A 3 9.33 -39.68 7.86
C TRP A 3 9.49 -38.36 8.63
N ILE A 4 10.51 -38.24 9.47
CA ILE A 4 10.75 -37.01 10.27
C ILE A 4 11.35 -35.89 9.41
N LEU A 5 12.11 -36.24 8.36
CA LEU A 5 12.70 -35.27 7.43
C LEU A 5 11.65 -34.61 6.53
N PHE A 6 10.50 -35.28 6.25
CA PHE A 6 9.44 -34.73 5.41
C PHE A 6 8.57 -33.70 6.14
N LEU A 7 8.41 -33.84 7.46
CA LEU A 7 7.67 -32.89 8.29
C LEU A 7 8.42 -31.60 8.54
N LEU A 8 9.75 -31.64 8.61
CA LEU A 8 10.57 -30.43 8.77
C LEU A 8 10.61 -29.56 7.51
N SER A 9 10.57 -30.17 6.31
CA SER A 9 10.54 -29.41 5.05
C SER A 9 9.21 -28.69 4.81
N PHE A 10 8.10 -29.22 5.33
CA PHE A 10 6.77 -28.56 5.21
C PHE A 10 6.61 -27.38 6.17
N ALA A 11 7.25 -27.43 7.34
CA ALA A 11 7.24 -26.33 8.31
C ALA A 11 8.10 -25.14 7.86
N LEU A 12 9.16 -25.37 7.07
CA LEU A 12 10.01 -24.28 6.56
C LEU A 12 9.37 -23.53 5.39
N MET A 13 8.48 -24.15 4.62
CA MET A 13 7.78 -23.48 3.50
C MET A 13 6.66 -22.53 3.95
N SER A 14 6.13 -22.70 5.16
CA SER A 14 5.08 -21.82 5.68
C SER A 14 5.59 -20.47 6.21
N VAL A 15 6.90 -20.34 6.48
CA VAL A 15 7.52 -19.11 6.99
C VAL A 15 7.86 -18.10 5.88
N LEU A 16 8.02 -18.58 4.64
CA LEU A 16 8.42 -17.73 3.49
C LEU A 16 7.27 -16.88 2.89
N ASN A 17 6.02 -17.15 3.25
CA ASN A 17 4.88 -16.39 2.72
C ASN A 17 4.41 -15.21 3.59
N MET A 18 5.05 -14.94 4.73
CA MET A 18 4.67 -13.82 5.61
C MET A 18 5.32 -12.47 5.28
N ALA A 19 6.25 -12.44 4.31
CA ALA A 19 7.04 -11.23 4.01
C ALA A 19 6.32 -10.16 3.18
N ALA A 20 5.10 -10.43 2.66
CA ALA A 20 4.36 -9.48 1.81
C ALA A 20 3.17 -8.80 2.51
N GLN A 21 2.86 -9.18 3.74
CA GLN A 21 1.78 -8.55 4.50
C GLN A 21 2.41 -7.60 5.52
N GLY A 22 2.27 -6.29 5.30
CA GLY A 22 2.77 -5.26 6.21
C GLY A 22 2.35 -5.53 7.66
N ARG A 23 3.16 -5.07 8.61
CA ARG A 23 2.89 -5.19 10.05
C ARG A 23 1.84 -4.17 10.46
N VAL A 24 0.72 -4.64 11.04
CA VAL A 24 -0.34 -3.78 11.56
C VAL A 24 -0.03 -3.35 12.99
N GLN A 25 -0.09 -2.04 13.25
CA GLN A 25 0.01 -1.42 14.56
C GLN A 25 -1.23 -0.53 14.79
N GLY A 26 -1.69 -0.43 16.03
CA GLY A 26 -2.92 0.29 16.36
C GLY A 26 -4.17 -0.45 15.89
N SER A 27 -5.29 0.27 15.77
CA SER A 27 -6.59 -0.31 15.41
C SER A 27 -7.28 0.45 14.28
N PHE A 28 -7.69 -0.28 13.25
CA PHE A 28 -8.53 0.23 12.17
C PHE A 28 -10.04 0.15 12.48
N ALA A 29 -10.40 -0.16 13.74
CA ALA A 29 -11.80 -0.19 14.19
C ALA A 29 -12.59 1.11 13.91
N PRO A 30 -12.00 2.31 14.00
CA PRO A 30 -12.71 3.55 13.66
C PRO A 30 -13.28 3.61 12.24
N LEU A 31 -12.71 2.86 11.29
CA LEU A 31 -13.26 2.77 9.92
C LEU A 31 -14.49 1.85 9.79
N LYS A 32 -14.87 1.15 10.87
CA LYS A 32 -16.09 0.34 10.83
C LYS A 32 -17.31 1.23 10.87
N GLY A 33 -18.20 1.02 9.93
CA GLY A 33 -19.38 1.86 9.76
C GLY A 33 -19.17 3.06 8.84
N GLU A 34 -17.90 3.38 8.54
CA GLU A 34 -17.61 4.39 7.53
C GLU A 34 -17.79 3.83 6.12
N SER A 35 -18.40 4.61 5.27
CA SER A 35 -18.55 4.27 3.83
C SER A 35 -17.41 4.84 2.98
N ARG A 36 -16.72 5.87 3.48
CA ARG A 36 -15.67 6.60 2.78
C ARG A 36 -14.51 6.96 3.72
N VAL A 37 -13.30 6.94 3.18
CA VAL A 37 -12.10 7.45 3.83
C VAL A 37 -11.33 8.31 2.83
N ASN A 38 -10.90 9.47 3.27
CA ASN A 38 -10.06 10.36 2.46
C ASN A 38 -8.72 9.70 2.18
N PHE A 39 -8.11 10.00 1.03
CA PHE A 39 -6.85 9.41 0.61
C PHE A 39 -5.81 10.47 0.31
N ASP A 40 -4.62 10.27 0.84
CA ASP A 40 -3.42 11.05 0.55
C ASP A 40 -2.24 10.11 0.25
N MET A 41 -1.40 10.48 -0.71
CA MET A 41 -0.24 9.68 -1.11
C MET A 41 0.98 10.57 -1.32
N VAL A 42 2.03 10.30 -0.58
CA VAL A 42 3.29 11.06 -0.59
C VAL A 42 4.43 10.14 -1.01
N PHE A 43 5.24 10.61 -1.95
CA PHE A 43 6.44 9.90 -2.40
C PHE A 43 7.68 10.49 -1.73
N MET A 44 8.40 9.66 -0.94
CA MET A 44 9.63 10.06 -0.26
C MET A 44 10.86 9.86 -1.15
N ASN A 45 10.87 8.75 -1.89
CA ASN A 45 11.97 8.41 -2.78
C ASN A 45 11.46 7.68 -4.03
N ILE A 46 11.89 8.14 -5.20
CA ILE A 46 11.62 7.52 -6.49
C ILE A 46 12.95 7.35 -7.22
N HIS A 47 13.33 6.11 -7.50
CA HIS A 47 14.59 5.79 -8.19
C HIS A 47 15.85 6.35 -7.50
N GLY A 48 15.84 6.44 -6.16
CA GLY A 48 16.95 6.99 -5.40
C GLY A 48 16.93 8.52 -5.25
N MET A 49 15.92 9.21 -5.78
CA MET A 49 15.78 10.68 -5.74
C MET A 49 14.60 11.08 -4.86
N SER A 50 14.63 12.30 -4.30
CA SER A 50 13.44 12.91 -3.76
C SER A 50 12.38 13.09 -4.85
N GLU A 51 11.09 13.23 -4.48
CA GLU A 51 10.06 13.48 -5.48
C GLU A 51 10.31 14.78 -6.29
N ALA A 52 10.85 15.82 -5.64
CA ALA A 52 11.18 17.09 -6.29
C ALA A 52 12.28 16.91 -7.35
N ASP A 53 13.36 16.20 -7.00
CA ASP A 53 14.45 15.91 -7.94
C ASP A 53 13.98 15.01 -9.08
N PHE A 54 13.18 13.99 -8.76
CA PHE A 54 12.60 13.10 -9.77
C PHE A 54 11.70 13.86 -10.73
N SER A 55 10.89 14.79 -10.25
CA SER A 55 10.04 15.66 -11.08
C SER A 55 10.83 16.57 -12.01
N THR A 56 12.03 16.98 -11.59
CA THR A 56 12.94 17.75 -12.43
C THR A 56 13.58 16.88 -13.52
N TYR A 57 13.89 15.63 -13.18
CA TYR A 57 14.51 14.67 -14.09
C TYR A 57 13.49 14.06 -15.07
N GLU A 58 12.30 13.66 -14.59
CA GLU A 58 11.18 13.14 -15.40
C GLU A 58 10.10 14.21 -15.49
N THR A 59 10.18 15.03 -16.55
CA THR A 59 9.29 16.20 -16.73
C THR A 59 7.80 15.83 -16.82
N ASP A 60 7.48 14.61 -17.28
CA ASP A 60 6.11 14.10 -17.34
C ASP A 60 5.56 13.66 -15.98
N TRP A 61 6.40 13.61 -14.92
CA TRP A 61 5.98 13.10 -13.61
C TRP A 61 4.78 13.85 -13.04
N GLN A 62 4.76 15.18 -13.12
CA GLN A 62 3.66 15.99 -12.59
C GLN A 62 2.32 15.67 -13.28
N LYS A 63 2.37 15.31 -14.56
CA LYS A 63 1.22 14.87 -15.35
C LYS A 63 0.80 13.44 -15.00
N ASP A 64 1.77 12.56 -14.82
CA ASP A 64 1.53 11.13 -14.59
C ASP A 64 1.23 10.78 -13.13
N LYS A 65 1.68 11.59 -12.16
CA LYS A 65 1.44 11.36 -10.74
C LYS A 65 -0.04 11.14 -10.37
N PRO A 66 -1.00 11.96 -10.83
CA PRO A 66 -2.43 11.74 -10.55
C PRO A 66 -2.92 10.38 -11.05
N GLU A 67 -2.43 9.92 -12.21
CA GLU A 67 -2.76 8.60 -12.73
C GLU A 67 -2.19 7.48 -11.87
N VAL A 68 -0.93 7.60 -11.42
CA VAL A 68 -0.28 6.65 -10.50
C VAL A 68 -1.08 6.54 -9.19
N VAL A 69 -1.48 7.68 -8.62
CA VAL A 69 -2.32 7.74 -7.41
C VAL A 69 -3.68 7.07 -7.66
N GLY A 70 -4.30 7.33 -8.80
CA GLY A 70 -5.58 6.72 -9.20
C GLY A 70 -5.47 5.19 -9.36
N ILE A 71 -4.40 4.70 -9.99
CA ILE A 71 -4.14 3.26 -10.15
C ILE A 71 -3.96 2.59 -8.77
N PHE A 72 -3.20 3.21 -7.86
CA PHE A 72 -3.02 2.71 -6.49
C PHE A 72 -4.38 2.63 -5.77
N THR A 73 -5.13 3.74 -5.77
CA THR A 73 -6.44 3.85 -5.09
C THR A 73 -7.44 2.83 -5.63
N ASN A 74 -7.48 2.64 -6.94
CA ASN A 74 -8.30 1.62 -7.58
C ASN A 74 -7.89 0.20 -7.13
N GLY A 75 -6.59 -0.06 -6.97
CA GLY A 75 -6.07 -1.31 -6.42
C GLY A 75 -6.58 -1.58 -5.00
N VAL A 76 -6.56 -0.55 -4.13
CA VAL A 76 -7.12 -0.62 -2.77
C VAL A 76 -8.61 -0.95 -2.81
N ASN A 77 -9.41 -0.17 -3.55
CA ASN A 77 -10.85 -0.31 -3.61
C ASN A 77 -11.30 -1.68 -4.15
N ARG A 78 -10.60 -2.23 -5.14
CA ARG A 78 -10.86 -3.59 -5.65
C ARG A 78 -10.74 -4.67 -4.57
N LYS A 79 -9.92 -4.48 -3.54
CA LYS A 79 -9.76 -5.43 -2.43
C LYS A 79 -10.74 -5.18 -1.30
N LEU A 80 -11.12 -3.94 -1.05
CA LEU A 80 -12.11 -3.58 -0.04
C LEU A 80 -13.53 -3.97 -0.50
N GLY A 81 -13.81 -3.89 -1.79
CA GLY A 81 -15.16 -4.10 -2.33
C GLY A 81 -16.09 -2.93 -1.95
N ASN A 82 -17.35 -3.23 -1.67
CA ASN A 82 -18.37 -2.20 -1.40
C ASN A 82 -18.42 -1.75 0.06
N SER A 83 -17.56 -2.29 0.93
CA SER A 83 -17.64 -2.01 2.38
C SER A 83 -17.04 -0.67 2.77
N LEU A 84 -16.09 -0.17 2.01
CA LEU A 84 -15.38 1.09 2.27
C LEU A 84 -14.80 1.58 0.96
N SER A 85 -15.01 2.86 0.64
CA SER A 85 -14.41 3.52 -0.53
C SER A 85 -13.26 4.43 -0.10
N VAL A 86 -12.12 4.25 -0.75
CA VAL A 86 -10.92 5.09 -0.58
C VAL A 86 -10.83 6.05 -1.76
N GLY A 87 -10.67 7.35 -1.51
CA GLY A 87 -10.60 8.35 -2.56
C GLY A 87 -10.49 9.78 -2.03
N HIS A 88 -10.68 10.76 -2.90
CA HIS A 88 -10.70 12.16 -2.50
C HIS A 88 -12.04 12.50 -1.84
N PHE A 89 -12.08 12.42 -0.52
CA PHE A 89 -13.24 12.71 0.31
C PHE A 89 -12.82 13.65 1.46
N PRO A 90 -12.64 14.95 1.21
CA PRO A 90 -12.10 15.89 2.19
C PRO A 90 -12.97 16.02 3.46
N ASP A 91 -14.28 15.70 3.34
CA ASP A 91 -15.23 15.74 4.46
C ASP A 91 -15.26 14.43 5.27
N ALA A 92 -14.50 13.40 4.88
CA ALA A 92 -14.44 12.14 5.63
C ALA A 92 -13.70 12.36 6.97
N PRO A 93 -14.17 11.72 8.08
CA PRO A 93 -13.57 11.92 9.40
C PRO A 93 -12.17 11.34 9.52
N TYR A 94 -11.77 10.46 8.61
CA TYR A 94 -10.47 9.80 8.61
C TYR A 94 -9.76 9.93 7.26
N THR A 95 -8.43 9.97 7.31
CA THR A 95 -7.57 9.97 6.13
C THR A 95 -6.67 8.73 6.14
N LEU A 96 -6.70 7.96 5.07
CA LEU A 96 -5.69 6.93 4.79
C LEU A 96 -4.52 7.59 4.05
N LYS A 97 -3.44 7.86 4.77
CA LYS A 97 -2.22 8.43 4.20
C LYS A 97 -1.24 7.33 3.86
N VAL A 98 -0.85 7.25 2.59
CA VAL A 98 0.18 6.31 2.14
C VAL A 98 1.49 7.04 1.94
N MET A 99 2.50 6.62 2.70
CA MET A 99 3.87 7.10 2.54
C MET A 99 4.65 6.09 1.71
N VAL A 100 4.97 6.47 0.49
CA VAL A 100 5.79 5.65 -0.42
C VAL A 100 7.26 5.92 -0.07
N ASN A 101 7.83 5.07 0.78
CA ASN A 101 9.20 5.21 1.27
C ASN A 101 10.22 5.03 0.15
N SER A 102 9.92 4.14 -0.81
CA SER A 102 10.74 4.03 -2.02
C SER A 102 9.98 3.38 -3.18
N VAL A 103 10.35 3.81 -4.39
CA VAL A 103 10.03 3.12 -5.65
C VAL A 103 11.36 2.81 -6.35
N SER A 104 11.62 1.53 -6.61
CA SER A 104 12.83 1.12 -7.34
C SER A 104 12.73 1.42 -8.83
N THR A 105 13.85 1.33 -9.55
CA THR A 105 13.87 1.48 -11.01
C THR A 105 13.08 0.39 -11.75
N LYS A 106 12.74 -0.70 -11.07
CA LYS A 106 11.83 -1.76 -11.56
C LYS A 106 10.38 -1.55 -11.15
N GLY A 107 10.08 -0.44 -10.46
CA GLY A 107 8.74 -0.15 -9.96
C GLY A 107 8.36 -0.96 -8.71
N ASP A 108 9.33 -1.53 -7.95
CA ASP A 108 9.03 -2.15 -6.66
C ASP A 108 8.70 -1.06 -5.65
N TYR A 109 7.63 -1.24 -4.90
CA TYR A 109 7.21 -0.30 -3.86
C TYR A 109 7.53 -0.81 -2.47
N LEU A 110 8.01 0.10 -1.63
CA LEU A 110 8.00 -0.01 -0.17
C LEU A 110 7.17 1.15 0.37
N CYS A 111 6.08 0.88 1.05
CA CYS A 111 5.23 1.92 1.61
C CYS A 111 4.65 1.55 2.96
N ASP A 112 4.25 2.58 3.70
CA ASP A 112 3.48 2.48 4.93
C ASP A 112 2.11 3.13 4.68
N ALA A 113 1.05 2.58 5.27
CA ALA A 113 -0.28 3.14 5.20
C ALA A 113 -0.73 3.53 6.62
N LEU A 114 -0.98 4.81 6.85
CA LEU A 114 -1.33 5.41 8.13
C LEU A 114 -2.81 5.78 8.12
N LEU A 115 -3.52 5.44 9.18
CA LEU A 115 -4.86 5.97 9.43
C LEU A 115 -4.73 7.19 10.34
N LEU A 116 -5.20 8.33 9.85
CA LEU A 116 -5.18 9.60 10.57
C LEU A 116 -6.62 10.03 10.93
N ASP A 117 -6.78 10.65 12.09
CA ASP A 117 -8.03 11.33 12.48
C ASP A 117 -8.16 12.71 11.81
N ALA A 118 -9.24 13.43 12.13
CA ALA A 118 -9.49 14.78 11.62
C ALA A 118 -8.44 15.81 12.06
N GLN A 119 -7.73 15.57 13.17
CA GLN A 119 -6.63 16.38 13.70
C GLN A 119 -5.27 15.96 13.15
N GLN A 120 -5.23 15.01 12.21
CA GLN A 120 -4.03 14.43 11.61
C GLN A 120 -3.18 13.62 12.60
N HIS A 121 -3.74 13.15 13.72
CA HIS A 121 -3.07 12.23 14.60
C HIS A 121 -3.15 10.81 14.04
N GLU A 122 -2.06 10.09 14.13
CA GLU A 122 -2.00 8.69 13.72
C GLU A 122 -2.76 7.81 14.72
N ILE A 123 -3.74 7.05 14.22
CA ILE A 123 -4.53 6.08 14.99
C ILE A 123 -4.00 4.67 14.80
N ALA A 124 -3.61 4.34 13.58
CA ALA A 124 -3.13 3.02 13.20
C ALA A 124 -2.23 3.11 11.98
N ARG A 125 -1.43 2.06 11.77
CA ARG A 125 -0.60 1.94 10.56
C ARG A 125 -0.41 0.51 10.12
N ILE A 126 -0.07 0.36 8.86
CA ILE A 126 0.40 -0.86 8.24
C ILE A 126 1.79 -0.57 7.70
N ASP A 127 2.82 -1.11 8.35
CA ASP A 127 4.22 -0.85 7.99
C ASP A 127 4.73 -1.82 6.92
N ALA A 128 5.73 -1.37 6.18
CA ALA A 128 6.59 -2.19 5.33
C ALA A 128 5.82 -3.04 4.31
N LEU A 129 4.81 -2.45 3.67
CA LEU A 129 4.16 -3.06 2.51
C LEU A 129 5.16 -3.09 1.35
N LYS A 130 5.67 -4.28 1.06
CA LYS A 130 6.61 -4.51 -0.05
C LYS A 130 5.89 -5.17 -1.21
N THR A 131 6.03 -4.61 -2.40
CA THR A 131 5.48 -5.19 -3.61
C THR A 131 6.47 -5.13 -4.76
N ARG A 132 6.36 -6.08 -5.66
CA ARG A 132 7.15 -6.10 -6.88
C ARG A 132 6.50 -5.23 -7.94
N GLY A 133 7.32 -4.54 -8.70
CA GLY A 133 6.93 -3.75 -9.86
C GLY A 133 6.66 -4.58 -11.11
N GLY A 134 6.75 -3.91 -12.24
CA GLY A 134 6.58 -4.53 -13.54
C GLY A 134 7.86 -5.23 -14.05
N VAL A 135 7.69 -5.96 -15.16
CA VAL A 135 8.82 -6.67 -15.81
C VAL A 135 9.27 -5.93 -17.07
N TRP A 136 8.35 -5.23 -17.74
CA TRP A 136 8.60 -4.58 -19.03
C TRP A 136 7.94 -3.21 -19.10
N GLY A 137 8.63 -2.26 -19.75
CA GLY A 137 8.08 -0.94 -20.02
C GLY A 137 9.07 0.20 -19.74
N THR A 138 8.59 1.41 -19.99
CA THR A 138 9.30 2.64 -19.60
C THR A 138 9.32 2.78 -18.07
N LYS A 139 10.16 3.67 -17.54
CA LYS A 139 10.22 3.97 -16.10
C LYS A 139 8.84 4.28 -15.53
N LEU A 140 8.08 5.16 -16.18
CA LEU A 140 6.74 5.54 -15.76
C LEU A 140 5.75 4.37 -15.79
N ASN A 141 5.82 3.52 -16.82
CA ASN A 141 5.00 2.31 -16.88
C ASN A 141 5.31 1.33 -15.74
N LEU A 142 6.59 1.16 -15.39
CA LEU A 142 6.99 0.31 -14.27
C LEU A 142 6.48 0.87 -12.93
N ILE A 143 6.53 2.19 -12.73
CA ILE A 143 5.95 2.87 -11.56
C ILE A 143 4.44 2.61 -11.50
N LYS A 144 3.70 2.73 -12.60
CA LYS A 144 2.25 2.49 -12.68
C LYS A 144 1.90 1.03 -12.36
N GLN A 145 2.64 0.06 -12.91
CA GLN A 145 2.44 -1.37 -12.62
C GLN A 145 2.72 -1.70 -11.14
N GLY A 146 3.77 -1.10 -10.57
CA GLY A 146 4.07 -1.20 -9.15
C GLY A 146 2.99 -0.59 -8.27
N ALA A 147 2.43 0.55 -8.66
CA ALA A 147 1.34 1.22 -7.94
C ALA A 147 0.08 0.33 -7.88
N GLU A 148 -0.27 -0.37 -8.97
CA GLU A 148 -1.38 -1.33 -8.97
C GLU A 148 -1.14 -2.47 -7.98
N SER A 149 0.07 -3.04 -7.98
CA SER A 149 0.45 -4.11 -7.06
C SER A 149 0.42 -3.63 -5.60
N ALA A 150 0.97 -2.45 -5.34
CA ALA A 150 1.01 -1.83 -4.01
C ALA A 150 -0.40 -1.49 -3.49
N GLY A 151 -1.26 -0.93 -4.34
CA GLY A 151 -2.65 -0.67 -4.00
C GLY A 151 -3.42 -1.94 -3.64
N LYS A 152 -3.25 -3.02 -4.40
CA LYS A 152 -3.85 -4.34 -4.09
C LYS A 152 -3.34 -4.89 -2.75
N ALA A 153 -2.04 -4.78 -2.47
CA ALA A 153 -1.45 -5.24 -1.21
C ALA A 153 -1.96 -4.42 -0.02
N CYS A 154 -2.00 -3.09 -0.14
CA CYS A 154 -2.55 -2.18 0.85
C CYS A 154 -4.03 -2.51 1.14
N GLY A 155 -4.86 -2.64 0.12
CA GLY A 155 -6.27 -2.97 0.26
C GLY A 155 -6.50 -4.34 0.92
N LYS A 156 -5.67 -5.34 0.60
CA LYS A 156 -5.72 -6.66 1.25
C LYS A 156 -5.37 -6.57 2.73
N ALA A 157 -4.31 -5.83 3.07
CA ALA A 157 -3.87 -5.65 4.44
C ALA A 157 -4.91 -4.86 5.27
N LEU A 158 -5.46 -3.78 4.72
CA LEU A 158 -6.51 -2.99 5.34
C LEU A 158 -7.78 -3.83 5.58
N LYS A 159 -8.21 -4.61 4.59
CA LYS A 159 -9.36 -5.53 4.75
C LYS A 159 -9.13 -6.55 5.87
N ALA A 160 -7.92 -7.09 5.98
CA ALA A 160 -7.57 -8.02 7.05
C ALA A 160 -7.57 -7.33 8.43
N ALA A 161 -7.04 -6.10 8.52
CA ALA A 161 -7.05 -5.29 9.74
C ALA A 161 -8.47 -4.96 10.21
N LEU A 162 -9.37 -4.58 9.28
CA LEU A 162 -10.79 -4.34 9.56
C LEU A 162 -11.51 -5.60 10.09
N LYS A 163 -11.19 -6.76 9.54
CA LYS A 163 -11.72 -8.04 10.03
C LYS A 163 -11.29 -8.36 11.47
N LYS A 164 -10.00 -8.11 11.79
CA LYS A 164 -9.47 -8.36 13.14
C LYS A 164 -10.06 -7.40 14.18
N ALA A 165 -10.28 -6.14 13.81
CA ALA A 165 -10.90 -5.14 14.66
C ALA A 165 -12.39 -5.44 14.97
N GLY A 166 -13.00 -6.47 14.35
CA GLY A 166 -14.38 -6.89 14.51
C GLY A 166 -14.60 -8.10 15.39
N LYS A 167 -13.52 -8.66 15.89
CA LYS A 167 -13.56 -9.75 16.87
C LYS A 167 -13.26 -9.21 18.26
#